data_bb004d363b7a7515d004fc6e495c0bbd
#
_entry.id   bb004d363b7a7515d004fc6e495c0bbd
#
_cell.length_a   1.000
_cell.length_b   1.000
_cell.length_c   1.000
_cell.angle_alpha   90.00
_cell.angle_beta   90.00
_cell.angle_gamma   90.00
#
_symmetry.space_group_name_H-M   'P 1'
#
loop_
_entity.id
_entity.type
_entity.pdbx_description
1 polymer ?
#
loop_
_entity_poly.entity_id
_entity_poly.type
_entity_poly.pdbx_seq_one_letter_code
_entity_poly.pdbx_strand_id
1 'polypeptide(L)'
;MQNGSVIRTKRRNGQSVWEFRWRDRTSGRAIYRRIVLGTTQQFSTETEARETIAGIVLEVNANDPRCQTSALTMSQLTEHYRRRELSADNTWKSYATKKGYEIYLKRWITPRWGTYQLNKIKPIEVELWLRQLPLARGSCAKIRNIMSVPYNHACRYELYSENPIRLVRQSAKRRKVPHILHVDEIKLLLGNVGLLTRLLIFFDVTTGLRQSELFGLRWSDLDFDNGEINVARSVVHGVVSRCKTESSAKPLPMDPHLAEMLREWRLVTRFRSPDDWVFASKRAHGKHPIWGQSIMRKQIHPAAKKLGINKRIGWHTFRHSYSTLLRSLGTDIKVQQDLLRHSSARLTLDTYTQSVTSAKREAQNAVVQLLLASEPKTVVAPAPNI
;
A
#
# COMPACT_ATOMS: atom_id res chain seq x y z
N MET A 1 -4.78 24.02 -21.56
CA MET A 1 -5.19 25.16 -22.39
C MET A 1 -5.65 26.29 -21.51
N GLN A 2 -5.25 27.52 -21.82
CA GLN A 2 -5.82 28.70 -21.14
C GLN A 2 -6.89 29.35 -22.03
N ASN A 3 -7.98 29.80 -21.40
CA ASN A 3 -9.08 30.46 -22.09
C ASN A 3 -8.98 32.00 -22.02
N GLY A 4 -8.02 32.51 -21.23
CA GLY A 4 -7.92 33.92 -20.96
C GLY A 4 -9.18 34.52 -20.30
N SER A 5 -9.22 35.82 -20.14
CA SER A 5 -10.40 36.54 -19.65
C SER A 5 -10.75 37.69 -20.59
N VAL A 6 -12.05 37.86 -20.92
CA VAL A 6 -12.57 39.03 -21.63
C VAL A 6 -13.18 39.93 -20.56
N ILE A 7 -12.72 41.17 -20.49
CA ILE A 7 -13.19 42.12 -19.49
C ILE A 7 -13.50 43.44 -20.12
N ARG A 8 -14.53 44.12 -19.59
CA ARG A 8 -14.90 45.51 -19.98
C ARG A 8 -14.01 46.48 -19.25
N THR A 9 -13.33 47.35 -19.96
CA THR A 9 -12.42 48.36 -19.42
C THR A 9 -12.78 49.74 -19.95
N LYS A 10 -12.82 50.77 -19.07
CA LYS A 10 -13.04 52.17 -19.48
C LYS A 10 -11.71 52.84 -19.75
N ARG A 11 -11.53 53.46 -20.90
CA ARG A 11 -10.33 54.22 -21.30
C ARG A 11 -10.38 55.63 -20.76
N ARG A 12 -9.22 56.31 -20.74
CA ARG A 12 -9.11 57.71 -20.27
C ARG A 12 -9.99 58.70 -21.05
N ASN A 13 -10.30 58.40 -22.31
CA ASN A 13 -11.25 59.18 -23.14
C ASN A 13 -12.73 58.88 -22.84
N GLY A 14 -13.03 58.14 -21.77
CA GLY A 14 -14.41 57.80 -21.40
C GLY A 14 -15.02 56.61 -22.14
N GLN A 15 -14.41 56.09 -23.22
CA GLN A 15 -14.92 55.01 -24.04
C GLN A 15 -14.74 53.65 -23.35
N SER A 16 -15.79 52.82 -23.33
CA SER A 16 -15.72 51.44 -22.86
C SER A 16 -15.33 50.51 -23.98
N VAL A 17 -14.37 49.64 -23.72
CA VAL A 17 -13.82 48.63 -24.65
C VAL A 17 -13.79 47.24 -24.01
N TRP A 18 -13.83 46.23 -24.87
CA TRP A 18 -13.57 44.87 -24.46
C TRP A 18 -12.08 44.57 -24.64
N GLU A 19 -11.42 44.04 -23.57
CA GLU A 19 -10.04 43.61 -23.58
C GLU A 19 -9.98 42.09 -23.32
N PHE A 20 -9.20 41.40 -24.15
CA PHE A 20 -8.81 40.02 -23.90
C PHE A 20 -7.47 40.01 -23.15
N ARG A 21 -7.39 39.32 -22.06
CA ARG A 21 -6.18 39.21 -21.23
C ARG A 21 -5.77 37.75 -21.13
N TRP A 22 -4.48 37.46 -21.32
CA TRP A 22 -3.92 36.12 -21.16
C TRP A 22 -2.52 36.14 -20.60
N ARG A 23 -2.00 34.98 -20.23
CA ARG A 23 -0.61 34.81 -19.81
C ARG A 23 0.19 34.24 -20.97
N ASP A 24 1.10 35.05 -21.52
CA ASP A 24 2.10 34.62 -22.50
C ASP A 24 3.27 33.97 -21.77
N ARG A 25 3.65 32.77 -22.19
CA ARG A 25 4.73 31.97 -21.60
C ARG A 25 5.77 31.53 -22.62
N THR A 26 5.75 32.06 -23.79
CA THR A 26 6.67 31.71 -24.88
C THR A 26 8.13 32.00 -24.51
N SER A 27 8.38 32.96 -23.64
CA SER A 27 9.73 33.35 -23.15
C SER A 27 10.20 32.62 -21.89
N GLY A 28 9.50 31.54 -21.42
CA GLY A 28 9.82 30.83 -20.19
C GLY A 28 9.37 31.51 -18.90
N ARG A 29 8.97 32.80 -18.95
CA ARG A 29 8.35 33.54 -17.83
C ARG A 29 6.90 33.88 -18.21
N ALA A 30 6.00 33.89 -17.22
CA ALA A 30 4.62 34.29 -17.44
C ALA A 30 4.52 35.82 -17.56
N ILE A 31 4.28 36.31 -18.76
CA ILE A 31 4.04 37.73 -19.03
C ILE A 31 2.56 37.91 -19.25
N TYR A 32 1.94 38.91 -18.60
CA TYR A 32 0.56 39.26 -18.85
C TYR A 32 0.45 40.07 -20.13
N ARG A 33 -0.31 39.55 -21.10
CA ARG A 33 -0.63 40.21 -22.36
C ARG A 33 -2.10 40.64 -22.35
N ARG A 34 -2.36 41.72 -23.08
CA ARG A 34 -3.74 42.21 -23.34
C ARG A 34 -3.86 42.73 -24.75
N ILE A 35 -5.01 42.53 -25.35
CA ILE A 35 -5.42 43.10 -26.64
C ILE A 35 -6.82 43.66 -26.52
N VAL A 36 -7.07 44.79 -27.20
CA VAL A 36 -8.42 45.37 -27.32
C VAL A 36 -9.14 44.71 -28.47
N LEU A 37 -10.32 44.15 -28.18
CA LEU A 37 -11.16 43.47 -29.17
C LEU A 37 -12.03 44.42 -29.95
N GLY A 38 -12.55 45.46 -29.27
CA GLY A 38 -13.43 46.46 -29.85
C GLY A 38 -14.15 47.25 -28.76
N THR A 39 -15.00 48.16 -29.20
CA THR A 39 -15.82 49.00 -28.32
C THR A 39 -17.09 48.26 -27.88
N THR A 40 -17.72 48.70 -26.78
CA THR A 40 -19.02 48.18 -26.33
C THR A 40 -20.18 48.54 -27.29
N GLN A 41 -19.93 49.41 -28.29
CA GLN A 41 -20.86 49.66 -29.36
C GLN A 41 -20.75 48.63 -30.52
N GLN A 42 -19.55 48.10 -30.69
CA GLN A 42 -19.29 47.02 -31.71
C GLN A 42 -19.71 45.64 -31.21
N PHE A 43 -19.50 45.38 -29.91
CA PHE A 43 -19.91 44.15 -29.23
C PHE A 43 -20.72 44.49 -28.00
N SER A 44 -22.03 44.24 -28.08
CA SER A 44 -22.95 44.60 -27.03
C SER A 44 -22.81 43.70 -25.77
N THR A 45 -22.35 42.46 -25.97
CA THR A 45 -22.18 41.44 -24.92
C THR A 45 -20.76 40.90 -24.86
N GLU A 46 -20.40 40.33 -23.67
CA GLU A 46 -19.14 39.61 -23.49
C GLU A 46 -19.05 38.41 -24.45
N THR A 47 -20.18 37.75 -24.70
CA THR A 47 -20.24 36.55 -25.55
C THR A 47 -19.84 36.89 -27.01
N GLU A 48 -20.37 37.96 -27.57
CA GLU A 48 -20.01 38.46 -28.88
C GLU A 48 -18.52 38.83 -29.01
N ALA A 49 -18.00 39.53 -27.97
CA ALA A 49 -16.58 39.87 -27.93
C ALA A 49 -15.72 38.59 -27.79
N ARG A 50 -16.20 37.56 -27.09
CA ARG A 50 -15.49 36.29 -26.90
C ARG A 50 -15.45 35.42 -28.15
N GLU A 51 -16.43 35.50 -29.02
CA GLU A 51 -16.42 34.80 -30.32
C GLU A 51 -15.27 35.27 -31.24
N THR A 52 -14.88 36.53 -31.15
CA THR A 52 -13.79 37.08 -31.98
C THR A 52 -12.41 36.62 -31.58
N ILE A 53 -12.23 36.05 -30.35
CA ILE A 53 -10.93 35.64 -29.86
C ILE A 53 -10.57 34.18 -30.11
N ALA A 54 -11.45 33.39 -30.73
CA ALA A 54 -11.22 31.96 -30.96
C ALA A 54 -9.89 31.68 -31.67
N GLY A 55 -9.54 32.46 -32.67
CA GLY A 55 -8.24 32.37 -33.40
C GLY A 55 -7.06 32.73 -32.49
N ILE A 56 -7.18 33.80 -31.72
CA ILE A 56 -6.13 34.25 -30.77
C ILE A 56 -5.90 33.20 -29.67
N VAL A 57 -6.95 32.61 -29.11
CA VAL A 57 -6.88 31.56 -28.13
C VAL A 57 -6.19 30.31 -28.72
N LEU A 58 -6.49 29.95 -29.94
CA LEU A 58 -5.82 28.85 -30.65
C LEU A 58 -4.32 29.13 -30.83
N GLU A 59 -3.96 30.33 -31.31
CA GLU A 59 -2.57 30.73 -31.50
C GLU A 59 -1.77 30.81 -30.21
N VAL A 60 -2.35 31.40 -29.16
CA VAL A 60 -1.74 31.48 -27.83
C VAL A 60 -1.52 30.09 -27.22
N ASN A 61 -2.47 29.18 -27.40
CA ASN A 61 -2.33 27.80 -26.92
C ASN A 61 -1.38 26.97 -27.82
N ALA A 62 -1.30 27.22 -29.10
CA ALA A 62 -0.35 26.54 -29.99
C ALA A 62 1.10 26.94 -29.67
N ASN A 63 1.34 28.18 -29.22
CA ASN A 63 2.65 28.70 -28.88
C ASN A 63 2.98 28.53 -27.36
N ASP A 64 2.07 28.04 -26.52
CA ASP A 64 2.37 27.73 -25.12
C ASP A 64 3.23 26.46 -25.06
N PRO A 65 4.48 26.50 -24.49
CA PRO A 65 5.35 25.33 -24.37
C PRO A 65 4.66 24.15 -23.69
N ARG A 66 3.68 24.41 -22.82
CA ARG A 66 2.87 23.37 -22.15
C ARG A 66 1.83 22.74 -23.08
N CYS A 67 1.40 23.43 -24.15
CA CYS A 67 0.53 22.85 -25.18
C CYS A 67 1.32 22.03 -26.20
N GLN A 68 2.60 22.37 -26.42
CA GLN A 68 3.52 21.56 -27.24
C GLN A 68 3.89 20.24 -26.55
N THR A 69 3.83 20.15 -25.22
CA THR A 69 3.98 18.89 -24.45
C THR A 69 2.83 17.90 -24.65
N SER A 70 1.78 18.27 -25.39
CA SER A 70 0.71 17.34 -25.81
C SER A 70 1.20 16.19 -26.71
N ALA A 71 2.38 16.32 -27.31
CA ALA A 71 3.05 15.28 -28.09
C ALA A 71 3.79 14.25 -27.25
N LEU A 72 3.99 14.48 -25.92
CA LEU A 72 4.70 13.57 -25.05
C LEU A 72 3.97 12.21 -24.96
N THR A 73 4.71 11.14 -25.23
CA THR A 73 4.16 9.78 -25.15
C THR A 73 4.29 9.22 -23.73
N MET A 74 3.47 8.21 -23.43
CA MET A 74 3.53 7.51 -22.13
C MET A 74 4.89 6.83 -21.92
N SER A 75 5.56 6.35 -22.96
CA SER A 75 6.91 5.78 -22.88
C SER A 75 7.94 6.81 -22.46
N GLN A 76 7.93 7.99 -23.09
CA GLN A 76 8.84 9.09 -22.75
C GLN A 76 8.61 9.58 -21.32
N LEU A 77 7.35 9.73 -20.90
CA LEU A 77 7.00 10.09 -19.53
C LEU A 77 7.47 9.03 -18.53
N THR A 78 7.27 7.75 -18.83
CA THR A 78 7.71 6.65 -17.96
C THR A 78 9.21 6.63 -17.81
N GLU A 79 9.96 6.89 -18.88
CA GLU A 79 11.42 6.94 -18.85
C GLU A 79 11.91 8.14 -18.03
N HIS A 80 11.29 9.31 -18.21
CA HIS A 80 11.60 10.48 -17.37
C HIS A 80 11.33 10.19 -15.88
N TYR A 81 10.19 9.55 -15.57
CA TYR A 81 9.85 9.12 -14.22
C TYR A 81 10.87 8.12 -13.66
N ARG A 82 11.32 7.13 -14.44
CA ARG A 82 12.33 6.16 -14.05
C ARG A 82 13.64 6.82 -13.64
N ARG A 83 14.14 7.71 -14.47
CA ARG A 83 15.41 8.41 -14.23
C ARG A 83 15.37 9.27 -12.98
N ARG A 84 14.27 9.96 -12.72
CA ARG A 84 14.13 10.90 -11.60
C ARG A 84 13.70 10.24 -10.30
N GLU A 85 12.80 9.27 -10.37
CA GLU A 85 12.09 8.77 -9.19
C GLU A 85 12.44 7.33 -8.81
N LEU A 86 12.89 6.51 -9.77
CA LEU A 86 13.23 5.11 -9.54
C LEU A 86 14.74 4.84 -9.58
N SER A 87 15.58 5.87 -9.84
CA SER A 87 17.04 5.77 -9.78
C SER A 87 17.52 5.30 -8.39
N ALA A 88 18.73 4.74 -8.32
CA ALA A 88 19.33 4.30 -7.07
C ALA A 88 19.48 5.48 -6.07
N ASP A 89 19.85 6.65 -6.56
CA ASP A 89 20.14 7.85 -5.77
C ASP A 89 18.88 8.47 -5.12
N ASN A 90 17.69 8.15 -5.61
CA ASN A 90 16.45 8.63 -5.01
C ASN A 90 16.16 7.87 -3.71
N THR A 91 16.26 8.53 -2.56
CA THR A 91 16.03 7.93 -1.23
C THR A 91 14.58 7.97 -0.76
N TRP A 92 13.68 8.70 -1.44
CA TRP A 92 12.28 8.88 -1.06
C TRP A 92 11.44 7.62 -1.20
N LYS A 93 11.84 6.69 -2.06
CA LYS A 93 11.14 5.43 -2.29
C LYS A 93 11.99 4.24 -1.88
N SER A 94 11.41 3.32 -1.13
CA SER A 94 12.08 2.07 -0.79
C SER A 94 12.42 1.23 -2.03
N TYR A 95 13.46 0.42 -1.94
CA TYR A 95 13.84 -0.52 -3.00
C TYR A 95 12.68 -1.39 -3.49
N ALA A 96 11.89 -1.92 -2.54
CA ALA A 96 10.74 -2.76 -2.86
C ALA A 96 9.66 -2.00 -3.68
N THR A 97 9.45 -0.72 -3.37
CA THR A 97 8.52 0.15 -4.11
C THR A 97 9.04 0.42 -5.52
N LYS A 98 10.32 0.81 -5.66
CA LYS A 98 10.94 1.04 -6.96
C LYS A 98 10.85 -0.19 -7.84
N LYS A 99 11.26 -1.36 -7.32
CA LYS A 99 11.21 -2.64 -8.03
C LYS A 99 9.79 -3.02 -8.44
N GLY A 100 8.83 -2.83 -7.53
CA GLY A 100 7.42 -3.08 -7.82
C GLY A 100 6.90 -2.20 -8.95
N TYR A 101 7.17 -0.89 -8.91
CA TYR A 101 6.74 0.04 -9.95
C TYR A 101 7.36 -0.32 -11.30
N GLU A 102 8.66 -0.61 -11.32
CA GLU A 102 9.39 -1.01 -12.53
C GLU A 102 8.77 -2.22 -13.21
N ILE A 103 8.43 -3.27 -12.42
CA ILE A 103 7.79 -4.48 -12.93
C ILE A 103 6.44 -4.15 -13.59
N TYR A 104 5.59 -3.34 -12.94
CA TYR A 104 4.27 -3.02 -13.48
C TYR A 104 4.34 -2.09 -14.69
N LEU A 105 5.24 -1.11 -14.68
CA LEU A 105 5.48 -0.23 -15.82
C LEU A 105 5.94 -1.04 -17.03
N LYS A 106 6.95 -1.90 -16.86
CA LYS A 106 7.53 -2.70 -17.94
C LYS A 106 6.58 -3.78 -18.46
N ARG A 107 5.85 -4.46 -17.57
CA ARG A 107 5.05 -5.63 -17.95
C ARG A 107 3.68 -5.30 -18.49
N TRP A 108 3.05 -4.23 -17.98
CA TRP A 108 1.65 -3.94 -18.27
C TRP A 108 1.42 -2.59 -18.94
N ILE A 109 2.02 -1.52 -18.40
CA ILE A 109 1.68 -0.14 -18.80
C ILE A 109 2.37 0.24 -20.11
N THR A 110 3.70 0.14 -20.17
CA THR A 110 4.47 0.53 -21.35
C THR A 110 4.14 -0.31 -22.59
N PRO A 111 3.95 -1.64 -22.54
CA PRO A 111 3.59 -2.40 -23.75
C PRO A 111 2.24 -2.02 -24.34
N ARG A 112 1.27 -1.60 -23.53
CA ARG A 112 -0.08 -1.22 -24.01
C ARG A 112 -0.18 0.24 -24.38
N TRP A 113 0.42 1.13 -23.57
CA TRP A 113 0.18 2.58 -23.65
C TRP A 113 1.42 3.38 -24.05
N GLY A 114 2.59 2.77 -24.15
CA GLY A 114 3.88 3.46 -24.35
C GLY A 114 3.92 4.38 -25.57
N THR A 115 3.33 3.96 -26.69
CA THR A 115 3.27 4.73 -27.92
C THR A 115 2.18 5.80 -27.98
N TYR A 116 1.25 5.76 -27.03
CA TYR A 116 0.14 6.72 -26.99
C TYR A 116 0.62 8.07 -26.46
N GLN A 117 0.16 9.14 -27.09
CA GLN A 117 0.29 10.49 -26.56
C GLN A 117 -0.55 10.63 -25.28
N LEU A 118 -0.06 11.39 -24.30
CA LEU A 118 -0.72 11.51 -23.00
C LEU A 118 -2.15 12.02 -23.08
N ASN A 119 -2.43 12.96 -23.98
CA ASN A 119 -3.77 13.52 -24.23
C ASN A 119 -4.73 12.56 -24.95
N LYS A 120 -4.22 11.50 -25.55
CA LYS A 120 -5.03 10.47 -26.25
C LYS A 120 -5.43 9.32 -25.32
N ILE A 121 -4.86 9.23 -24.12
CA ILE A 121 -5.20 8.18 -23.16
C ILE A 121 -6.47 8.60 -22.41
N LYS A 122 -7.59 7.98 -22.78
CA LYS A 122 -8.91 8.27 -22.19
C LYS A 122 -9.21 7.36 -21.00
N PRO A 123 -9.82 7.87 -19.90
CA PRO A 123 -10.17 7.07 -18.74
C PRO A 123 -10.96 5.81 -19.05
N ILE A 124 -11.95 5.91 -19.94
CA ILE A 124 -12.82 4.78 -20.32
C ILE A 124 -12.05 3.67 -21.03
N GLU A 125 -11.08 4.00 -21.88
CA GLU A 125 -10.25 3.02 -22.58
C GLU A 125 -9.35 2.28 -21.59
N VAL A 126 -8.82 2.98 -20.58
CA VAL A 126 -8.04 2.36 -19.50
C VAL A 126 -8.92 1.43 -18.66
N GLU A 127 -10.17 1.80 -18.36
CA GLU A 127 -11.14 0.92 -17.67
C GLU A 127 -11.40 -0.35 -18.46
N LEU A 128 -11.67 -0.24 -19.75
CA LEU A 128 -11.95 -1.38 -20.65
C LEU A 128 -10.72 -2.30 -20.71
N TRP A 129 -9.53 -1.73 -20.89
CA TRP A 129 -8.30 -2.51 -20.87
C TRP A 129 -8.08 -3.25 -19.54
N LEU A 130 -8.26 -2.59 -18.38
CA LEU A 130 -8.09 -3.21 -17.08
C LEU A 130 -9.08 -4.38 -16.85
N ARG A 131 -10.30 -4.29 -17.40
CA ARG A 131 -11.31 -5.36 -17.34
C ARG A 131 -10.93 -6.59 -18.17
N GLN A 132 -10.19 -6.39 -19.27
CA GLN A 132 -9.74 -7.48 -20.17
C GLN A 132 -8.52 -8.23 -19.59
N LEU A 133 -7.80 -7.66 -18.61
CA LEU A 133 -6.63 -8.32 -18.05
C LEU A 133 -7.04 -9.56 -17.24
N PRO A 134 -6.38 -10.73 -17.44
CA PRO A 134 -6.63 -11.95 -16.70
C PRO A 134 -6.04 -11.87 -15.28
N LEU A 135 -6.40 -10.83 -14.55
CA LEU A 135 -5.86 -10.50 -13.22
C LEU A 135 -6.97 -10.29 -12.20
N ALA A 136 -6.63 -10.51 -10.92
CA ALA A 136 -7.52 -10.16 -9.83
C ALA A 136 -7.74 -8.64 -9.76
N ARG A 137 -8.94 -8.20 -9.34
CA ARG A 137 -9.33 -6.79 -9.21
C ARG A 137 -8.31 -5.93 -8.47
N GLY A 138 -7.73 -6.47 -7.38
CA GLY A 138 -6.68 -5.78 -6.62
C GLY A 138 -5.39 -5.56 -7.41
N SER A 139 -5.03 -6.47 -8.32
CA SER A 139 -3.89 -6.30 -9.23
C SER A 139 -4.17 -5.24 -10.28
N CYS A 140 -5.38 -5.22 -10.86
CA CYS A 140 -5.81 -4.18 -11.78
C CYS A 140 -5.84 -2.80 -11.10
N ALA A 141 -6.34 -2.71 -9.87
CA ALA A 141 -6.30 -1.48 -9.08
C ALA A 141 -4.85 -1.00 -8.82
N LYS A 142 -3.93 -1.93 -8.59
CA LYS A 142 -2.50 -1.59 -8.44
C LYS A 142 -1.90 -1.09 -9.76
N ILE A 143 -2.24 -1.69 -10.92
CA ILE A 143 -1.83 -1.20 -12.23
C ILE A 143 -2.35 0.23 -12.44
N ARG A 144 -3.64 0.48 -12.20
CA ARG A 144 -4.26 1.81 -12.30
C ARG A 144 -3.53 2.82 -11.42
N ASN A 145 -3.27 2.47 -10.16
CA ASN A 145 -2.58 3.37 -9.23
C ASN A 145 -1.14 3.67 -9.71
N ILE A 146 -0.40 2.66 -10.18
CA ILE A 146 0.96 2.85 -10.70
C ILE A 146 0.95 3.66 -12.00
N MET A 147 -0.04 3.48 -12.88
CA MET A 147 -0.19 4.29 -14.11
C MET A 147 -0.47 5.76 -13.79
N SER A 148 -1.17 6.05 -12.69
CA SER A 148 -1.44 7.42 -12.23
C SER A 148 -0.18 8.14 -11.73
N VAL A 149 0.84 7.42 -11.27
CA VAL A 149 2.05 8.03 -10.65
C VAL A 149 2.89 8.81 -11.66
N PRO A 150 3.23 8.31 -12.87
CA PRO A 150 3.90 9.11 -13.90
C PRO A 150 3.12 10.36 -14.30
N TYR A 151 1.78 10.31 -14.38
CA TYR A 151 0.98 11.50 -14.64
C TYR A 151 1.09 12.54 -13.53
N ASN A 152 1.01 12.13 -12.26
CA ASN A 152 1.21 13.05 -11.13
C ASN A 152 2.65 13.64 -11.14
N HIS A 153 3.62 12.86 -11.56
CA HIS A 153 4.99 13.32 -11.77
C HIS A 153 5.05 14.35 -12.91
N ALA A 154 4.39 14.09 -14.05
CA ALA A 154 4.30 15.03 -15.15
C ALA A 154 3.68 16.37 -14.73
N CYS A 155 2.59 16.32 -13.93
CA CYS A 155 1.97 17.54 -13.39
C CYS A 155 2.94 18.32 -12.49
N ARG A 156 3.70 17.62 -11.62
CA ARG A 156 4.67 18.24 -10.72
C ARG A 156 5.85 18.88 -11.45
N TYR A 157 6.28 18.26 -12.56
CA TYR A 157 7.39 18.77 -13.40
C TYR A 157 6.88 19.69 -14.54
N GLU A 158 5.62 20.07 -14.52
CA GLU A 158 4.97 20.93 -15.55
C GLU A 158 5.08 20.39 -16.99
N LEU A 159 5.34 19.09 -17.15
CA LEU A 159 5.40 18.40 -18.43
C LEU A 159 4.02 18.14 -19.04
N TYR A 160 3.00 18.02 -18.18
CA TYR A 160 1.61 17.81 -18.56
C TYR A 160 0.68 18.27 -17.42
N SER A 161 -0.46 18.88 -17.77
CA SER A 161 -1.30 19.58 -16.80
C SER A 161 -2.32 18.69 -16.07
N GLU A 162 -2.65 17.52 -16.62
CA GLU A 162 -3.77 16.70 -16.15
C GLU A 162 -3.36 15.25 -15.86
N ASN A 163 -4.11 14.60 -14.99
CA ASN A 163 -3.99 13.16 -14.76
C ASN A 163 -5.34 12.47 -15.02
N PRO A 164 -5.58 11.98 -16.24
CA PRO A 164 -6.83 11.31 -16.60
C PRO A 164 -7.07 10.03 -15.84
N ILE A 165 -6.01 9.39 -15.31
CA ILE A 165 -6.11 8.13 -14.57
C ILE A 165 -6.83 8.31 -13.23
N ARG A 166 -6.94 9.52 -12.70
CA ARG A 166 -7.74 9.81 -11.50
C ARG A 166 -9.23 9.50 -11.72
N LEU A 167 -9.72 9.66 -12.93
CA LEU A 167 -11.12 9.41 -13.30
C LEU A 167 -11.40 7.92 -13.60
N VAL A 168 -10.37 7.08 -13.71
CA VAL A 168 -10.52 5.64 -13.99
C VAL A 168 -11.16 4.93 -12.81
N ARG A 169 -12.29 4.28 -13.01
CA ARG A 169 -13.00 3.50 -12.00
C ARG A 169 -12.45 2.08 -11.96
N GLN A 170 -11.79 1.73 -10.87
CA GLN A 170 -11.26 0.39 -10.64
C GLN A 170 -11.37 0.01 -9.17
N SER A 171 -12.22 -0.98 -8.90
CA SER A 171 -12.39 -1.50 -7.53
C SER A 171 -11.18 -2.34 -7.10
N ALA A 172 -10.68 -2.07 -5.89
CA ALA A 172 -9.68 -2.88 -5.21
C ALA A 172 -10.29 -3.96 -4.28
N LYS A 173 -11.63 -4.02 -4.18
CA LYS A 173 -12.33 -4.91 -3.24
C LYS A 173 -11.91 -6.37 -3.47
N ARG A 174 -11.34 -6.99 -2.43
CA ARG A 174 -10.95 -8.40 -2.43
C ARG A 174 -12.19 -9.28 -2.32
N ARG A 175 -12.26 -10.33 -3.14
CA ARG A 175 -13.30 -11.37 -3.05
C ARG A 175 -12.88 -12.57 -2.21
N LYS A 176 -11.57 -12.83 -2.16
CA LYS A 176 -11.02 -13.98 -1.44
C LYS A 176 -10.61 -13.59 -0.03
N VAL A 177 -11.03 -14.41 0.87
CA VAL A 177 -10.67 -14.39 2.27
C VAL A 177 -9.28 -15.04 2.43
N PRO A 178 -8.33 -14.47 3.21
CA PRO A 178 -7.04 -15.10 3.45
C PRO A 178 -7.21 -16.47 4.12
N HIS A 179 -6.40 -17.45 3.72
CA HIS A 179 -6.36 -18.71 4.44
C HIS A 179 -5.66 -18.52 5.79
N ILE A 180 -6.19 -19.17 6.81
CA ILE A 180 -5.61 -19.32 8.14
C ILE A 180 -5.38 -20.80 8.44
N LEU A 181 -4.42 -21.09 9.30
CA LEU A 181 -4.19 -22.43 9.84
C LEU A 181 -4.83 -22.51 11.24
N HIS A 182 -5.52 -23.61 11.48
CA HIS A 182 -6.02 -23.95 12.82
C HIS A 182 -4.90 -24.50 13.70
N VAL A 183 -5.11 -24.53 15.01
CA VAL A 183 -4.11 -24.99 15.99
C VAL A 183 -3.59 -26.39 15.65
N ASP A 184 -4.49 -27.32 15.29
CA ASP A 184 -4.11 -28.69 14.97
C ASP A 184 -3.26 -28.78 13.69
N GLU A 185 -3.57 -27.98 12.66
CA GLU A 185 -2.77 -27.91 11.44
C GLU A 185 -1.38 -27.35 11.71
N ILE A 186 -1.27 -26.34 12.60
CA ILE A 186 0.03 -25.79 13.04
C ILE A 186 0.82 -26.85 13.79
N LYS A 187 0.22 -27.56 14.75
CA LYS A 187 0.85 -28.64 15.51
C LYS A 187 1.35 -29.76 14.59
N LEU A 188 0.51 -30.19 13.63
CA LEU A 188 0.90 -31.18 12.63
C LEU A 188 2.11 -30.73 11.82
N LEU A 189 2.13 -29.48 11.33
CA LEU A 189 3.28 -28.94 10.60
C LEU A 189 4.54 -28.93 11.46
N LEU A 190 4.44 -28.43 12.71
CA LEU A 190 5.57 -28.34 13.62
C LEU A 190 6.19 -29.75 13.90
N GLY A 191 5.35 -30.78 14.02
CA GLY A 191 5.81 -32.17 14.24
C GLY A 191 6.44 -32.85 13.02
N ASN A 192 6.23 -32.31 11.81
CA ASN A 192 6.61 -32.96 10.56
C ASN A 192 7.63 -32.19 9.70
N VAL A 193 8.34 -31.23 10.29
CA VAL A 193 9.40 -30.47 9.63
C VAL A 193 10.68 -30.45 10.47
N GLY A 194 11.83 -30.26 9.80
CA GLY A 194 13.12 -30.19 10.49
C GLY A 194 13.27 -28.94 11.37
N LEU A 195 14.26 -28.96 12.27
CA LEU A 195 14.52 -27.98 13.31
C LEU A 195 14.39 -26.51 12.83
N LEU A 196 15.13 -26.12 11.80
CA LEU A 196 15.09 -24.76 11.28
C LEU A 196 13.68 -24.34 10.82
N THR A 197 12.98 -25.21 10.10
CA THR A 197 11.65 -24.89 9.59
C THR A 197 10.63 -24.87 10.71
N ARG A 198 10.77 -25.73 11.70
CA ARG A 198 9.98 -25.75 12.93
C ARG A 198 10.14 -24.43 13.66
N LEU A 199 11.37 -24.00 13.92
CA LEU A 199 11.66 -22.73 14.55
C LEU A 199 11.06 -21.56 13.76
N LEU A 200 11.21 -21.51 12.45
CA LEU A 200 10.66 -20.43 11.60
C LEU A 200 9.13 -20.38 11.66
N ILE A 201 8.44 -21.52 11.60
CA ILE A 201 6.97 -21.58 11.71
C ILE A 201 6.54 -21.12 13.10
N PHE A 202 7.18 -21.67 14.16
CA PHE A 202 6.85 -21.34 15.54
C PHE A 202 7.08 -19.85 15.80
N PHE A 203 8.21 -19.32 15.37
CA PHE A 203 8.53 -17.89 15.50
C PHE A 203 7.47 -17.01 14.84
N ASP A 204 7.11 -17.29 13.59
CA ASP A 204 6.16 -16.45 12.85
C ASP A 204 4.72 -16.56 13.39
N VAL A 205 4.33 -17.75 13.87
CA VAL A 205 2.99 -18.00 14.41
C VAL A 205 2.81 -17.50 15.84
N THR A 206 3.90 -17.22 16.57
CA THR A 206 3.84 -16.69 17.94
C THR A 206 4.13 -15.19 18.04
N THR A 207 4.82 -14.61 17.05
CA THR A 207 5.14 -13.19 17.03
C THR A 207 4.40 -12.41 15.95
N GLY A 208 3.94 -13.09 14.91
CA GLY A 208 3.28 -12.48 13.77
C GLY A 208 4.17 -11.50 12.99
N LEU A 209 5.49 -11.66 13.00
CA LEU A 209 6.42 -10.81 12.25
C LEU A 209 6.11 -10.81 10.74
N ARG A 210 6.41 -9.72 10.06
CA ARG A 210 6.38 -9.76 8.59
C ARG A 210 7.57 -10.56 8.08
N GLN A 211 7.40 -11.31 6.99
CA GLN A 211 8.48 -12.09 6.38
C GLN A 211 9.80 -11.32 6.29
N SER A 212 9.75 -10.06 5.83
CA SER A 212 10.95 -9.22 5.67
C SER A 212 11.63 -8.84 6.99
N GLU A 213 10.88 -8.82 8.07
CA GLU A 213 11.36 -8.54 9.43
C GLU A 213 11.93 -9.80 10.06
N LEU A 214 11.22 -10.93 9.99
CA LEU A 214 11.66 -12.23 10.48
C LEU A 214 13.04 -12.61 9.89
N PHE A 215 13.19 -12.54 8.57
CA PHE A 215 14.46 -12.82 7.90
C PHE A 215 15.48 -11.68 8.03
N GLY A 216 15.09 -10.55 8.59
CA GLY A 216 15.97 -9.42 8.87
C GLY A 216 16.59 -9.43 10.27
N LEU A 217 16.28 -10.42 11.11
CA LEU A 217 16.79 -10.50 12.48
C LEU A 217 18.26 -10.92 12.51
N ARG A 218 19.03 -10.24 13.37
CA ARG A 218 20.37 -10.62 13.79
C ARG A 218 20.34 -11.14 15.21
N TRP A 219 21.38 -11.82 15.64
CA TRP A 219 21.48 -12.30 17.03
C TRP A 219 21.49 -11.14 18.04
N SER A 220 22.07 -10.00 17.67
CA SER A 220 22.07 -8.78 18.50
C SER A 220 20.69 -8.15 18.67
N ASP A 221 19.68 -8.56 17.89
CA ASP A 221 18.31 -8.07 18.04
C ASP A 221 17.51 -8.87 19.10
N LEU A 222 18.06 -9.98 19.58
CA LEU A 222 17.42 -10.87 20.54
C LEU A 222 17.99 -10.61 21.94
N ASP A 223 17.20 -9.99 22.78
CA ASP A 223 17.50 -9.80 24.18
C ASP A 223 16.94 -10.98 24.99
N PHE A 224 17.81 -11.94 25.30
CA PHE A 224 17.43 -13.14 26.04
C PHE A 224 17.26 -12.89 27.55
N ASP A 225 17.81 -11.81 28.06
CA ASP A 225 17.77 -11.47 29.48
C ASP A 225 16.45 -10.76 29.84
N ASN A 226 16.06 -9.82 28.99
CA ASN A 226 14.78 -9.10 29.14
C ASN A 226 13.61 -9.79 28.42
N GLY A 227 13.85 -10.84 27.62
CA GLY A 227 12.81 -11.54 26.87
C GLY A 227 12.20 -10.66 25.78
N GLU A 228 13.02 -9.95 25.02
CA GLU A 228 12.57 -9.02 23.97
C GLU A 228 13.20 -9.29 22.60
N ILE A 229 12.44 -8.98 21.57
CA ILE A 229 12.87 -9.03 20.17
C ILE A 229 12.84 -7.62 19.59
N ASN A 230 14.00 -7.07 19.28
CA ASN A 230 14.18 -5.75 18.71
C ASN A 230 14.18 -5.81 17.18
N VAL A 231 13.15 -5.28 16.54
CA VAL A 231 13.01 -5.34 15.08
C VAL A 231 13.53 -4.05 14.44
N ALA A 232 14.83 -4.02 14.15
CA ALA A 232 15.50 -2.83 13.63
C ALA A 232 15.43 -2.69 12.10
N ARG A 233 15.29 -3.80 11.38
CA ARG A 233 15.44 -3.82 9.91
C ARG A 233 14.48 -4.77 9.21
N SER A 234 14.38 -4.61 7.90
CA SER A 234 13.68 -5.52 7.00
C SER A 234 14.56 -5.88 5.81
N VAL A 235 14.45 -7.11 5.32
CA VAL A 235 15.21 -7.59 4.15
C VAL A 235 14.26 -7.99 3.03
N VAL A 236 14.41 -7.34 1.88
CA VAL A 236 13.61 -7.62 0.68
C VAL A 236 14.56 -7.86 -0.50
N HIS A 237 14.51 -9.05 -1.09
CA HIS A 237 15.41 -9.46 -2.19
C HIS A 237 16.90 -9.26 -1.88
N GLY A 238 17.31 -9.51 -0.63
CA GLY A 238 18.70 -9.34 -0.18
C GLY A 238 19.08 -7.89 0.14
N VAL A 239 18.21 -6.93 -0.11
CA VAL A 239 18.43 -5.51 0.24
C VAL A 239 17.92 -5.26 1.65
N VAL A 240 18.81 -4.77 2.50
CA VAL A 240 18.52 -4.38 3.88
C VAL A 240 17.96 -2.95 3.89
N SER A 241 16.87 -2.75 4.59
CA SER A 241 16.25 -1.44 4.78
C SER A 241 15.85 -1.27 6.24
N ARG A 242 15.74 -0.04 6.72
CA ARG A 242 15.14 0.26 8.03
C ARG A 242 13.67 -0.14 8.05
N CYS A 243 13.10 -0.35 9.23
CA CYS A 243 11.66 -0.57 9.37
C CYS A 243 10.87 0.58 8.76
N LYS A 244 9.74 0.25 8.13
CA LYS A 244 8.96 1.19 7.32
C LYS A 244 8.20 2.24 8.16
N THR A 245 7.86 1.91 9.40
CA THR A 245 7.08 2.78 10.30
C THR A 245 7.66 2.68 11.71
N GLU A 246 7.47 3.70 12.53
CA GLU A 246 7.86 3.70 13.95
C GLU A 246 7.20 2.55 14.72
N SER A 247 5.93 2.26 14.43
CA SER A 247 5.24 1.12 15.03
C SER A 247 5.88 -0.24 14.66
N SER A 248 6.60 -0.30 13.54
CA SER A 248 7.36 -1.51 13.14
C SER A 248 8.72 -1.63 13.83
N ALA A 249 9.18 -0.62 14.54
CA ALA A 249 10.43 -0.62 15.30
C ALA A 249 10.22 -0.95 16.81
N LYS A 250 8.97 -1.06 17.26
CA LYS A 250 8.69 -1.42 18.65
C LYS A 250 9.18 -2.84 18.98
N PRO A 251 9.78 -3.08 20.15
CA PRO A 251 10.16 -4.41 20.58
C PRO A 251 8.91 -5.30 20.76
N LEU A 252 9.11 -6.60 20.60
CA LEU A 252 8.11 -7.62 20.85
C LEU A 252 8.55 -8.50 22.03
N PRO A 253 7.62 -8.99 22.84
CA PRO A 253 7.95 -9.97 23.85
C PRO A 253 8.42 -11.28 23.20
N MET A 254 9.44 -11.89 23.77
CA MET A 254 9.97 -13.21 23.40
C MET A 254 9.52 -14.23 24.44
N ASP A 255 8.66 -15.13 24.02
CA ASP A 255 8.22 -16.23 24.89
C ASP A 255 9.41 -17.11 25.32
N PRO A 256 9.47 -17.60 26.60
CA PRO A 256 10.57 -18.42 27.06
C PRO A 256 10.84 -19.67 26.23
N HIS A 257 9.80 -20.34 25.70
CA HIS A 257 9.95 -21.50 24.84
C HIS A 257 10.56 -21.15 23.49
N LEU A 258 10.15 -19.98 22.92
CA LEU A 258 10.79 -19.46 21.72
C LEU A 258 12.27 -19.12 21.97
N ALA A 259 12.60 -18.55 23.11
CA ALA A 259 13.97 -18.26 23.51
C ALA A 259 14.82 -19.54 23.61
N GLU A 260 14.27 -20.62 24.18
CA GLU A 260 14.94 -21.91 24.24
C GLU A 260 15.20 -22.49 22.84
N MET A 261 14.20 -22.53 21.97
CA MET A 261 14.38 -22.99 20.58
C MET A 261 15.43 -22.16 19.82
N LEU A 262 15.52 -20.86 20.10
CA LEU A 262 16.54 -19.99 19.50
C LEU A 262 17.94 -20.28 20.04
N ARG A 263 18.07 -20.58 21.34
CA ARG A 263 19.36 -21.03 21.94
C ARG A 263 19.80 -22.35 21.31
N GLU A 264 18.91 -23.33 21.20
CA GLU A 264 19.20 -24.61 20.52
C GLU A 264 19.66 -24.37 19.06
N TRP A 265 18.95 -23.52 18.33
CA TRP A 265 19.34 -23.17 16.97
C TRP A 265 20.71 -22.49 16.91
N ARG A 266 21.04 -21.65 17.89
CA ARG A 266 22.36 -20.98 17.99
C ARG A 266 23.50 -21.97 18.20
N LEU A 267 23.25 -23.08 18.87
CA LEU A 267 24.25 -24.14 19.08
C LEU A 267 24.59 -24.88 17.77
N VAL A 268 23.62 -25.08 16.87
CA VAL A 268 23.80 -25.87 15.66
C VAL A 268 24.09 -25.04 14.41
N THR A 269 23.84 -23.73 14.42
CA THR A 269 24.19 -22.85 13.31
C THR A 269 25.67 -22.50 13.34
N ARG A 270 26.28 -22.33 12.15
CA ARG A 270 27.68 -21.84 12.02
C ARG A 270 27.77 -20.33 12.22
N PHE A 271 26.64 -19.61 12.06
CA PHE A 271 26.55 -18.15 12.08
C PHE A 271 25.91 -17.74 13.42
N ARG A 272 26.74 -17.48 14.44
CA ARG A 272 26.29 -17.25 15.80
C ARG A 272 26.82 -15.99 16.46
N SER A 273 27.60 -15.19 15.72
CA SER A 273 28.07 -13.89 16.21
C SER A 273 26.92 -12.89 16.32
N PRO A 274 27.01 -11.86 17.18
CA PRO A 274 25.94 -10.89 17.36
C PRO A 274 25.43 -10.25 16.04
N ASP A 275 26.33 -10.01 15.09
CA ASP A 275 26.04 -9.39 13.80
C ASP A 275 25.58 -10.37 12.74
N ASP A 276 25.65 -11.68 12.99
CA ASP A 276 25.16 -12.69 12.05
C ASP A 276 23.63 -12.68 12.00
N TRP A 277 23.10 -13.06 10.83
CA TRP A 277 21.67 -13.28 10.69
C TRP A 277 21.24 -14.49 11.47
N VAL A 278 20.17 -14.41 12.27
CA VAL A 278 19.59 -15.56 12.97
C VAL A 278 19.30 -16.70 11.99
N PHE A 279 18.80 -16.37 10.82
CA PHE A 279 18.47 -17.29 9.76
C PHE A 279 19.41 -17.08 8.56
N ALA A 280 20.72 -17.23 8.79
CA ALA A 280 21.76 -17.02 7.79
C ALA A 280 21.72 -18.07 6.67
N SER A 281 21.95 -17.66 5.44
CA SER A 281 22.03 -18.54 4.28
C SER A 281 23.38 -19.24 4.21
N LYS A 282 23.40 -20.56 4.36
CA LYS A 282 24.62 -21.40 4.14
C LYS A 282 25.18 -21.21 2.72
N ARG A 283 24.29 -21.10 1.71
CA ARG A 283 24.69 -20.92 0.31
C ARG A 283 25.38 -19.58 0.05
N ALA A 284 25.01 -18.55 0.79
CA ALA A 284 25.62 -17.22 0.72
C ALA A 284 26.72 -17.02 1.77
N HIS A 285 27.22 -18.10 2.40
CA HIS A 285 28.25 -18.03 3.43
C HIS A 285 27.95 -17.02 4.54
N GLY A 286 26.68 -16.94 4.96
CA GLY A 286 26.22 -16.03 6.00
C GLY A 286 26.02 -14.55 5.57
N LYS A 287 26.48 -14.16 4.37
CA LYS A 287 26.38 -12.75 3.90
C LYS A 287 24.93 -12.25 3.77
N HIS A 288 24.00 -13.14 3.53
CA HIS A 288 22.57 -12.84 3.41
C HIS A 288 21.74 -13.82 4.23
N PRO A 289 20.53 -13.42 4.67
CA PRO A 289 19.62 -14.37 5.30
C PRO A 289 19.07 -15.38 4.28
N ILE A 290 18.47 -16.44 4.78
CA ILE A 290 17.79 -17.44 3.96
C ILE A 290 16.65 -16.78 3.17
N TRP A 291 16.49 -17.20 1.92
CA TRP A 291 15.36 -16.80 1.11
C TRP A 291 14.09 -17.53 1.58
N GLY A 292 13.20 -16.83 2.27
CA GLY A 292 11.99 -17.42 2.89
C GLY A 292 11.12 -18.20 1.91
N GLN A 293 11.02 -17.78 0.64
CA GLN A 293 10.29 -18.52 -0.39
C GLN A 293 10.93 -19.88 -0.72
N SER A 294 12.23 -20.05 -0.51
CA SER A 294 12.90 -21.36 -0.69
C SER A 294 12.46 -22.34 0.40
N ILE A 295 12.35 -21.90 1.65
CA ILE A 295 11.83 -22.70 2.77
C ILE A 295 10.39 -23.08 2.50
N MET A 296 9.57 -22.09 2.12
CA MET A 296 8.17 -22.30 1.79
C MET A 296 7.99 -23.40 0.74
N ARG A 297 8.70 -23.25 -0.41
CA ARG A 297 8.58 -24.17 -1.55
C ARG A 297 9.18 -25.54 -1.30
N LYS A 298 10.34 -25.60 -0.60
CA LYS A 298 11.10 -26.86 -0.46
C LYS A 298 10.74 -27.68 0.78
N GLN A 299 10.17 -27.05 1.80
CA GLN A 299 9.91 -27.70 3.08
C GLN A 299 8.45 -27.58 3.52
N ILE A 300 7.90 -26.38 3.61
CA ILE A 300 6.55 -26.16 4.18
C ILE A 300 5.46 -26.69 3.24
N HIS A 301 5.49 -26.34 1.94
CA HIS A 301 4.47 -26.82 1.01
C HIS A 301 4.47 -28.34 0.83
N PRO A 302 5.63 -29.04 0.68
CA PRO A 302 5.65 -30.50 0.63
C PRO A 302 5.13 -31.14 1.91
N ALA A 303 5.52 -30.63 3.09
CA ALA A 303 5.01 -31.13 4.37
C ALA A 303 3.49 -30.95 4.49
N ALA A 304 2.98 -29.76 4.19
CA ALA A 304 1.54 -29.48 4.22
C ALA A 304 0.76 -30.40 3.28
N LYS A 305 1.27 -30.64 2.06
CA LYS A 305 0.65 -31.56 1.09
C LYS A 305 0.61 -33.00 1.64
N LYS A 306 1.72 -33.48 2.23
CA LYS A 306 1.79 -34.82 2.86
C LYS A 306 0.79 -34.97 4.00
N LEU A 307 0.53 -33.90 4.74
CA LEU A 307 -0.37 -33.87 5.87
C LEU A 307 -1.85 -33.59 5.49
N GLY A 308 -2.16 -33.51 4.20
CA GLY A 308 -3.54 -33.24 3.74
C GLY A 308 -4.01 -31.79 3.96
N ILE A 309 -3.11 -30.85 4.26
CA ILE A 309 -3.45 -29.45 4.47
C ILE A 309 -3.60 -28.76 3.11
N ASN A 310 -4.82 -28.74 2.57
CA ASN A 310 -5.15 -28.20 1.24
C ASN A 310 -5.38 -26.69 1.25
N LYS A 311 -4.54 -25.93 1.95
CA LYS A 311 -4.60 -24.48 2.06
C LYS A 311 -3.40 -23.84 1.37
N ARG A 312 -3.61 -22.65 0.77
CA ARG A 312 -2.49 -21.87 0.23
C ARG A 312 -1.74 -21.21 1.39
N ILE A 313 -0.60 -21.81 1.77
CA ILE A 313 0.22 -21.33 2.86
C ILE A 313 1.30 -20.36 2.33
N GLY A 314 1.49 -19.26 3.03
CA GLY A 314 2.56 -18.30 2.86
C GLY A 314 2.96 -17.72 4.20
N TRP A 315 4.03 -16.95 4.30
CA TRP A 315 4.46 -16.33 5.55
C TRP A 315 3.35 -15.48 6.18
N HIS A 316 2.59 -14.74 5.37
CA HIS A 316 1.45 -13.99 5.87
C HIS A 316 0.31 -14.88 6.39
N THR A 317 0.25 -16.15 6.01
CA THR A 317 -0.74 -17.10 6.55
C THR A 317 -0.49 -17.35 8.04
N PHE A 318 0.76 -17.52 8.47
CA PHE A 318 1.12 -17.67 9.87
C PHE A 318 0.75 -16.42 10.68
N ARG A 319 1.08 -15.24 10.16
CA ARG A 319 0.69 -13.98 10.78
C ARG A 319 -0.84 -13.80 10.86
N HIS A 320 -1.59 -14.20 9.84
CA HIS A 320 -3.05 -14.17 9.87
C HIS A 320 -3.59 -15.18 10.90
N SER A 321 -2.99 -16.37 10.99
CA SER A 321 -3.34 -17.35 11.99
C SER A 321 -3.08 -16.83 13.39
N TYR A 322 -1.91 -16.22 13.65
CA TYR A 322 -1.60 -15.57 14.94
C TYR A 322 -2.63 -14.51 15.30
N SER A 323 -2.96 -13.62 14.37
CA SER A 323 -3.99 -12.60 14.58
C SER A 323 -5.35 -13.19 14.93
N THR A 324 -5.74 -14.30 14.27
CA THR A 324 -7.01 -15.00 14.54
C THR A 324 -6.98 -15.71 15.88
N LEU A 325 -5.86 -16.33 16.26
CA LEU A 325 -5.67 -16.98 17.55
C LEU A 325 -5.74 -15.98 18.70
N LEU A 326 -5.06 -14.84 18.60
CA LEU A 326 -5.17 -13.76 19.60
C LEU A 326 -6.65 -13.35 19.80
N ARG A 327 -7.40 -13.25 18.70
CA ARG A 327 -8.84 -12.93 18.78
C ARG A 327 -9.65 -14.01 19.47
N SER A 328 -9.41 -15.29 19.14
CA SER A 328 -10.13 -16.40 19.76
C SER A 328 -9.86 -16.51 21.28
N LEU A 329 -8.72 -15.99 21.74
CA LEU A 329 -8.35 -15.87 23.15
C LEU A 329 -8.92 -14.60 23.82
N GLY A 330 -9.75 -13.82 23.12
CA GLY A 330 -10.36 -12.61 23.68
C GLY A 330 -9.42 -11.41 23.82
N THR A 331 -8.24 -11.45 23.21
CA THR A 331 -7.24 -10.37 23.32
C THR A 331 -7.83 -9.04 22.83
N ASP A 332 -7.59 -7.98 23.57
CA ASP A 332 -8.02 -6.63 23.20
C ASP A 332 -7.45 -6.19 21.85
N ILE A 333 -8.25 -5.42 21.07
CA ILE A 333 -7.88 -4.99 19.72
C ILE A 333 -6.63 -4.10 19.74
N LYS A 334 -6.45 -3.28 20.78
CA LYS A 334 -5.29 -2.41 20.91
C LYS A 334 -4.02 -3.22 21.17
N VAL A 335 -4.11 -4.21 22.07
CA VAL A 335 -3.01 -5.15 22.34
C VAL A 335 -2.64 -5.93 21.09
N GLN A 336 -3.62 -6.41 20.32
CA GLN A 336 -3.37 -7.08 19.03
C GLN A 336 -2.74 -6.17 17.99
N GLN A 337 -3.18 -4.91 17.90
CA GLN A 337 -2.59 -3.91 17.01
C GLN A 337 -1.11 -3.71 17.34
N ASP A 338 -0.78 -3.62 18.62
CA ASP A 338 0.59 -3.42 19.09
C ASP A 338 1.46 -4.66 18.87
N LEU A 339 0.99 -5.87 19.20
CA LEU A 339 1.68 -7.14 18.93
C LEU A 339 1.93 -7.36 17.43
N LEU A 340 0.94 -7.06 16.58
CA LEU A 340 1.07 -7.14 15.14
C LEU A 340 1.81 -5.94 14.55
N ARG A 341 2.08 -4.90 15.32
CA ARG A 341 2.74 -3.66 14.88
C ARG A 341 2.06 -3.08 13.64
N HIS A 342 0.72 -3.00 13.70
CA HIS A 342 -0.10 -2.38 12.67
C HIS A 342 -0.15 -0.87 12.86
N SER A 343 0.08 -0.10 11.80
CA SER A 343 0.00 1.36 11.84
C SER A 343 -1.41 1.91 12.06
N SER A 344 -2.44 1.07 11.91
CA SER A 344 -3.83 1.45 12.19
C SER A 344 -4.65 0.24 12.67
N ALA A 345 -5.64 0.49 13.54
CA ALA A 345 -6.58 -0.53 14.00
C ALA A 345 -7.40 -1.13 12.85
N ARG A 346 -7.64 -0.38 11.77
CA ARG A 346 -8.34 -0.86 10.58
C ARG A 346 -7.64 -2.07 9.96
N LEU A 347 -6.31 -2.08 9.91
CA LEU A 347 -5.56 -3.24 9.39
C LEU A 347 -5.76 -4.49 10.24
N THR A 348 -5.90 -4.31 11.55
CA THR A 348 -6.23 -5.38 12.49
C THR A 348 -7.66 -5.86 12.23
N LEU A 349 -8.62 -4.96 12.13
CA LEU A 349 -10.03 -5.27 11.89
C LEU A 349 -10.28 -5.91 10.52
N ASP A 350 -9.65 -5.45 9.45
CA ASP A 350 -9.79 -6.00 8.09
C ASP A 350 -9.33 -7.48 7.99
N THR A 351 -8.49 -7.92 8.92
CA THR A 351 -8.06 -9.33 9.04
C THR A 351 -9.14 -10.19 9.72
N TYR A 352 -10.10 -9.57 10.42
CA TYR A 352 -11.11 -10.20 11.28
C TYR A 352 -12.40 -10.63 10.62
N THR A 353 -12.62 -10.35 9.35
CA THR A 353 -13.91 -10.56 8.70
C THR A 353 -14.39 -12.03 8.68
N GLN A 354 -13.60 -12.95 9.24
CA GLN A 354 -13.85 -14.39 9.12
C GLN A 354 -14.31 -15.11 10.38
N SER A 355 -14.07 -14.59 11.56
CA SER A 355 -14.57 -15.28 12.74
C SER A 355 -15.88 -14.65 13.13
N VAL A 356 -16.91 -15.40 13.46
CA VAL A 356 -17.79 -14.79 14.45
C VAL A 356 -19.27 -15.09 14.37
N THR A 357 -19.68 -16.20 13.87
CA THR A 357 -21.07 -16.55 14.14
C THR A 357 -21.25 -17.05 15.58
N SER A 358 -20.31 -17.85 16.12
CA SER A 358 -20.32 -18.34 17.52
C SER A 358 -20.03 -17.21 18.50
N ALA A 359 -18.91 -16.48 18.34
CA ALA A 359 -18.53 -15.43 19.27
C ALA A 359 -19.52 -14.25 19.31
N LYS A 360 -20.25 -13.97 18.21
CA LYS A 360 -21.36 -13.00 18.23
C LYS A 360 -22.53 -13.49 19.10
N ARG A 361 -22.88 -14.76 18.99
CA ARG A 361 -23.94 -15.36 19.82
C ARG A 361 -23.54 -15.39 21.28
N GLU A 362 -22.30 -15.78 21.58
CA GLU A 362 -21.77 -15.81 22.95
C GLU A 362 -21.75 -14.41 23.57
N ALA A 363 -21.26 -13.40 22.84
CA ALA A 363 -21.27 -12.02 23.31
C ALA A 363 -22.70 -11.49 23.51
N GLN A 364 -23.62 -11.79 22.60
CA GLN A 364 -25.01 -11.40 22.72
C GLN A 364 -25.66 -12.10 23.92
N ASN A 365 -25.44 -13.41 24.09
CA ASN A 365 -25.94 -14.16 25.24
C ASN A 365 -25.39 -13.63 26.55
N ALA A 366 -24.11 -13.27 26.62
CA ALA A 366 -23.50 -12.69 27.82
C ALA A 366 -24.21 -11.37 28.22
N VAL A 367 -24.52 -10.50 27.26
CA VAL A 367 -25.28 -9.26 27.52
C VAL A 367 -26.69 -9.59 28.02
N VAL A 368 -27.38 -10.54 27.39
CA VAL A 368 -28.71 -10.97 27.82
C VAL A 368 -28.67 -11.54 29.25
N GLN A 369 -27.70 -12.39 29.56
CA GLN A 369 -27.53 -12.94 30.92
C GLN A 369 -27.25 -11.83 31.95
N LEU A 370 -26.43 -10.84 31.60
CA LEU A 370 -26.12 -9.71 32.46
C LEU A 370 -27.37 -8.87 32.77
N LEU A 371 -28.24 -8.67 31.80
CA LEU A 371 -29.50 -7.95 31.97
C LEU A 371 -30.52 -8.73 32.77
N LEU A 372 -30.59 -10.07 32.57
CA LEU A 372 -31.48 -10.95 33.33
C LEU A 372 -31.04 -11.17 34.77
N ALA A 373 -29.72 -11.13 35.03
CA ALA A 373 -29.17 -11.25 36.41
C ALA A 373 -29.42 -9.99 37.28
N SER A 374 -29.93 -8.92 36.71
CA SER A 374 -30.10 -7.61 37.36
C SER A 374 -31.48 -7.40 37.99
N GLU A 375 -32.35 -8.39 38.10
CA GLU A 375 -33.57 -8.27 38.93
C GLU A 375 -33.22 -8.43 40.41
N PRO A 376 -33.42 -7.37 41.25
CA PRO A 376 -33.26 -7.51 42.69
C PRO A 376 -34.37 -8.46 43.18
N LYS A 377 -33.99 -9.54 43.86
CA LYS A 377 -34.94 -10.35 44.62
C LYS A 377 -35.67 -9.42 45.59
N THR A 378 -36.94 -9.16 45.30
CA THR A 378 -37.82 -8.48 46.26
C THR A 378 -37.90 -9.35 47.52
N VAL A 379 -37.22 -8.91 48.57
CA VAL A 379 -37.37 -9.53 49.89
C VAL A 379 -38.79 -9.17 50.38
N VAL A 380 -39.70 -10.10 50.25
CA VAL A 380 -41.01 -10.02 50.88
C VAL A 380 -40.78 -10.09 52.37
N ALA A 381 -40.97 -9.00 53.08
CA ALA A 381 -40.96 -8.98 54.53
C ALA A 381 -42.10 -9.83 55.09
N PRO A 382 -41.87 -10.66 56.13
CA PRO A 382 -42.91 -11.45 56.72
C PRO A 382 -43.95 -10.55 57.38
N ALA A 383 -45.24 -10.80 57.14
CA ALA A 383 -46.35 -10.11 57.76
C ALA A 383 -46.31 -10.23 59.30
N PRO A 384 -46.62 -9.14 60.06
CA PRO A 384 -46.71 -9.23 61.49
C PRO A 384 -47.87 -10.09 61.91
N ASN A 385 -47.61 -11.09 62.76
CA ASN A 385 -48.65 -11.84 63.43
C ASN A 385 -49.45 -10.91 64.37
N ILE A 386 -50.81 -10.91 64.18
CA ILE A 386 -51.80 -10.40 65.12
C ILE A 386 -52.32 -11.62 65.91
#